data_69695c0d2d3b4749ffebf23b32d19ea2
#
_entry.id   69695c0d2d3b4749ffebf23b32d19ea2
#
_cell.length_a   1.000
_cell.length_b   1.000
_cell.length_c   1.000
_cell.angle_alpha   90.00
_cell.angle_beta   90.00
_cell.angle_gamma   90.00
#
_symmetry.space_group_name_H-M   'P 1'
#
loop_
_entity.id
_entity.type
_entity.pdbx_description
1 polymer ?
#
loop_
_entity_poly.entity_id
_entity_poly.type
_entity_poly.pdbx_seq_one_letter_code
_entity_poly.pdbx_strand_id
1 'polypeptide(L)'
;MKYSLDTNIFIDGFRNEEAQAEVLAFLNRALPFTYLSAVVMQELCAGGRSADVVRGLERGVFGPFERRRRVFAPSSAAFVESGRVVSVIAASEGWQLFDERPSFLNDALIAASCREQGITLITRDGDFKRLATFVKGFRYALPWPTPTANIQ
;
A
#
# COMPACT_ATOMS: atom_id res chain seq x y z
N MET A 1 3.79 15.89 -4.11
CA MET A 1 3.76 14.43 -4.38
C MET A 1 3.04 13.75 -3.22
N LYS A 2 2.20 12.76 -3.52
CA LYS A 2 1.47 11.99 -2.52
C LYS A 2 2.10 10.61 -2.37
N TYR A 3 2.13 10.09 -1.16
CA TYR A 3 2.68 8.77 -0.85
C TYR A 3 1.66 7.88 -0.14
N SER A 4 1.82 6.57 -0.26
CA SER A 4 1.22 5.57 0.61
C SER A 4 2.27 4.52 0.97
N LEU A 5 2.16 3.94 2.15
CA LEU A 5 3.05 2.87 2.59
C LEU A 5 2.36 1.52 2.38
N ASP A 6 3.09 0.59 1.81
CA ASP A 6 2.61 -0.78 1.64
C ASP A 6 2.55 -1.52 2.99
N THR A 7 1.76 -2.59 3.03
CA THR A 7 1.56 -3.42 4.23
C THR A 7 2.87 -3.91 4.83
N ASN A 8 3.81 -4.37 4.00
CA ASN A 8 5.10 -4.87 4.47
C ASN A 8 5.94 -3.82 5.21
N ILE A 9 5.81 -2.55 4.84
CA ILE A 9 6.50 -1.44 5.53
C ILE A 9 6.02 -1.32 6.97
N PHE A 10 4.69 -1.40 7.19
CA PHE A 10 4.12 -1.38 8.54
C PHE A 10 4.50 -2.62 9.34
N ILE A 11 4.42 -3.81 8.72
CA ILE A 11 4.75 -5.06 9.39
C ILE A 11 6.21 -5.08 9.84
N ASP A 12 7.14 -4.65 9.00
CA ASP A 12 8.56 -4.53 9.36
C ASP A 12 8.75 -3.57 10.54
N GLY A 13 8.04 -2.43 10.52
CA GLY A 13 8.06 -1.47 11.60
C GLY A 13 7.53 -2.01 12.94
N PHE A 14 6.60 -2.95 12.92
CA PHE A 14 6.08 -3.59 14.13
C PHE A 14 7.03 -4.65 14.71
N ARG A 15 7.88 -5.24 13.89
CA ARG A 15 8.76 -6.35 14.25
C ARG A 15 10.19 -5.94 14.58
N ASN A 16 10.60 -4.75 14.18
CA ASN A 16 11.99 -4.31 14.23
C ASN A 16 12.05 -2.82 14.60
N GLU A 17 12.79 -2.50 15.67
CA GLU A 17 12.89 -1.13 16.17
C GLU A 17 13.56 -0.17 15.17
N GLU A 18 14.56 -0.65 14.43
CA GLU A 18 15.24 0.15 13.41
C GLU A 18 14.27 0.50 12.26
N ALA A 19 13.52 -0.48 11.77
CA ALA A 19 12.50 -0.26 10.75
C ALA A 19 11.39 0.68 11.25
N GLN A 20 10.98 0.56 12.52
CA GLN A 20 10.02 1.49 13.13
C GLN A 20 10.55 2.92 13.14
N ALA A 21 11.82 3.11 13.54
CA ALA A 21 12.45 4.42 13.55
C ALA A 21 12.50 5.05 12.15
N GLU A 22 12.77 4.27 11.12
CA GLU A 22 12.77 4.73 9.72
C GLU A 22 11.37 5.17 9.26
N VAL A 23 10.33 4.37 9.56
CA VAL A 23 8.93 4.73 9.25
C VAL A 23 8.54 6.03 9.94
N LEU A 24 8.82 6.16 11.23
CA LEU A 24 8.52 7.37 12.00
C LEU A 24 9.30 8.58 11.48
N ALA A 25 10.56 8.42 11.13
CA ALA A 25 11.36 9.48 10.55
C ALA A 25 10.80 9.96 9.21
N PHE A 26 10.33 9.04 8.37
CA PHE A 26 9.66 9.39 7.11
C PHE A 26 8.33 10.11 7.37
N LEU A 27 7.47 9.56 8.23
CA LEU A 27 6.17 10.15 8.54
C LEU A 27 6.30 11.53 9.17
N ASN A 28 7.29 11.77 10.02
CA ASN A 28 7.53 13.10 10.58
C ASN A 28 7.79 14.18 9.52
N ARG A 29 8.39 13.81 8.39
CA ARG A 29 8.65 14.72 7.26
C ARG A 29 7.52 14.76 6.25
N ALA A 30 6.88 13.64 6.00
CA ALA A 30 5.99 13.44 4.86
C ALA A 30 4.52 13.19 5.24
N LEU A 31 4.15 13.22 6.52
CA LEU A 31 2.78 12.97 6.94
C LEU A 31 1.74 13.84 6.21
N PRO A 32 2.00 15.14 5.94
CA PRO A 32 1.07 15.98 5.17
C PRO A 32 0.80 15.46 3.75
N PHE A 33 1.64 14.61 3.22
CA PHE A 33 1.57 14.06 1.86
C PHE A 33 1.34 12.57 1.83
N THR A 34 1.19 11.92 2.99
CA THR A 34 1.03 10.47 3.11
C THR A 34 -0.43 10.11 3.38
N TYR A 35 -0.91 9.14 2.62
CA TYR A 35 -2.26 8.60 2.67
C TYR A 35 -2.22 7.11 3.03
N LEU A 36 -3.21 6.63 3.75
CA LEU A 36 -3.35 5.23 4.11
C LEU A 36 -4.38 4.56 3.19
N SER A 37 -3.98 3.46 2.57
CA SER A 37 -4.87 2.64 1.75
C SER A 37 -5.81 1.82 2.63
N ALA A 38 -7.11 1.83 2.33
CA ALA A 38 -8.09 0.96 2.98
C ALA A 38 -7.80 -0.54 2.75
N VAL A 39 -7.16 -0.90 1.65
CA VAL A 39 -6.70 -2.28 1.39
C VAL A 39 -5.59 -2.66 2.37
N VAL A 40 -4.64 -1.77 2.62
CA VAL A 40 -3.58 -1.97 3.63
C VAL A 40 -4.18 -2.07 5.03
N MET A 41 -5.17 -1.25 5.37
CA MET A 41 -5.90 -1.36 6.64
C MET A 41 -6.52 -2.75 6.81
N GLN A 42 -7.18 -3.25 5.77
CA GLN A 42 -7.77 -4.60 5.77
C GLN A 42 -6.71 -5.68 6.00
N GLU A 43 -5.59 -5.62 5.30
CA GLU A 43 -4.52 -6.60 5.43
C GLU A 43 -3.87 -6.59 6.81
N LEU A 44 -3.64 -5.41 7.37
CA LEU A 44 -3.11 -5.27 8.73
C LEU A 44 -4.08 -5.84 9.78
N CYS A 45 -5.37 -5.56 9.66
CA CYS A 45 -6.39 -6.13 10.54
C CYS A 45 -6.49 -7.65 10.40
N ALA A 46 -6.49 -8.15 9.17
CA ALA A 46 -6.56 -9.60 8.91
C ALA A 46 -5.34 -10.35 9.44
N GLY A 47 -4.18 -9.71 9.49
CA GLY A 47 -2.96 -10.25 10.10
C GLY A 47 -2.91 -10.12 11.63
N GLY A 48 -3.81 -9.37 12.23
CA GLY A 48 -3.93 -9.21 13.68
C GLY A 48 -4.47 -10.48 14.35
N ARG A 49 -3.75 -10.97 15.36
CA ARG A 49 -4.07 -12.25 16.01
C ARG A 49 -5.05 -12.14 17.18
N SER A 50 -5.45 -10.93 17.55
CA SER A 50 -6.40 -10.69 18.64
C SER A 50 -7.15 -9.37 18.44
N ALA A 51 -8.29 -9.25 19.12
CA ALA A 51 -9.04 -8.00 19.13
C ALA A 51 -8.25 -6.82 19.71
N ASP A 52 -7.36 -7.08 20.67
CA ASP A 52 -6.51 -6.05 21.25
C ASP A 52 -5.47 -5.52 20.26
N VAL A 53 -4.88 -6.38 19.44
CA VAL A 53 -3.96 -5.99 18.36
C VAL A 53 -4.69 -5.13 17.33
N VAL A 54 -5.88 -5.52 16.92
CA VAL A 54 -6.69 -4.74 15.96
C VAL A 54 -7.05 -3.36 16.55
N ARG A 55 -7.48 -3.29 17.81
CA ARG A 55 -7.74 -2.01 18.47
C ARG A 55 -6.49 -1.13 18.55
N GLY A 56 -5.33 -1.73 18.79
CA GLY A 56 -4.05 -1.02 18.77
C GLY A 56 -3.73 -0.42 17.39
N LEU A 57 -4.01 -1.15 16.31
CA LEU A 57 -3.90 -0.65 14.94
C LEU A 57 -4.87 0.51 14.68
N GLU A 58 -6.12 0.38 15.07
CA GLU A 58 -7.14 1.42 14.87
C GLU A 58 -6.77 2.73 15.57
N ARG A 59 -6.25 2.67 16.78
CA ARG A 59 -5.85 3.85 17.56
C ARG A 59 -4.51 4.43 17.13
N GLY A 60 -3.48 3.59 17.00
CA GLY A 60 -2.11 4.01 16.84
C GLY A 60 -1.67 4.22 15.40
N VAL A 61 -2.24 3.47 14.46
CA VAL A 61 -1.87 3.54 13.05
C VAL A 61 -2.93 4.22 12.21
N PHE A 62 -4.18 3.79 12.27
CA PHE A 62 -5.26 4.30 11.42
C PHE A 62 -5.75 5.67 11.87
N GLY A 63 -5.95 5.86 13.16
CA GLY A 63 -6.51 7.08 13.72
C GLY A 63 -5.84 8.37 13.26
N PRO A 64 -4.50 8.46 13.22
CA PRO A 64 -3.81 9.64 12.71
C PRO A 64 -4.16 10.01 11.26
N PHE A 65 -4.36 9.03 10.39
CA PHE A 65 -4.77 9.25 8.99
C PHE A 65 -6.25 9.58 8.87
N GLU A 66 -7.11 8.87 9.62
CA GLU A 66 -8.56 9.10 9.62
C GLU A 66 -8.91 10.52 10.09
N ARG A 67 -8.31 10.97 11.19
CA ARG A 67 -8.52 12.34 11.70
C ARG A 67 -8.10 13.42 10.70
N ARG A 68 -7.16 13.11 9.83
CA ARG A 68 -6.69 14.03 8.77
C ARG A 68 -7.39 13.84 7.44
N ARG A 69 -8.38 12.93 7.37
CA ARG A 69 -9.07 12.56 6.13
C ARG A 69 -8.11 12.10 5.04
N ARG A 70 -7.12 11.30 5.43
CA ARG A 70 -6.07 10.78 4.54
C ARG A 70 -6.11 9.27 4.41
N VAL A 71 -7.30 8.71 4.42
CA VAL A 71 -7.57 7.34 4.04
C VAL A 71 -8.22 7.36 2.66
N PHE A 72 -7.78 6.48 1.77
CA PHE A 72 -8.39 6.31 0.46
C PHE A 72 -8.76 4.85 0.22
N ALA A 73 -9.83 4.65 -0.54
CA ALA A 73 -10.33 3.34 -0.91
C ALA A 73 -10.37 3.20 -2.43
N PRO A 74 -10.24 1.97 -2.96
CA PRO A 74 -10.40 1.73 -4.38
C PRO A 74 -11.81 2.08 -4.85
N SER A 75 -11.90 2.70 -6.03
CA SER A 75 -13.18 2.85 -6.75
C SER A 75 -13.62 1.52 -7.37
N SER A 76 -14.87 1.46 -7.83
CA SER A 76 -15.34 0.31 -8.62
C SER A 76 -14.46 0.05 -9.84
N ALA A 77 -14.00 1.11 -10.50
CA ALA A 77 -13.09 1.01 -11.64
C ALA A 77 -11.74 0.39 -11.27
N ALA A 78 -11.19 0.72 -10.10
CA ALA A 78 -9.95 0.12 -9.59
C ALA A 78 -10.12 -1.38 -9.31
N PHE A 79 -11.25 -1.79 -8.75
CA PHE A 79 -11.58 -3.22 -8.57
C PHE A 79 -11.62 -3.97 -9.89
N VAL A 80 -12.32 -3.44 -10.90
CA VAL A 80 -12.40 -4.06 -12.23
C VAL A 80 -11.03 -4.12 -12.89
N GLU A 81 -10.26 -3.05 -12.83
CA GLU A 81 -8.90 -3.00 -13.41
C GLU A 81 -7.97 -4.02 -12.75
N SER A 82 -7.97 -4.11 -11.43
CA SER A 82 -7.14 -5.08 -10.71
C SER A 82 -7.46 -6.52 -11.12
N GLY A 83 -8.74 -6.86 -11.25
CA GLY A 83 -9.16 -8.17 -11.73
C GLY A 83 -8.72 -8.44 -13.17
N ARG A 84 -8.83 -7.46 -14.05
CA ARG A 84 -8.40 -7.55 -15.45
C ARG A 84 -6.87 -7.77 -15.54
N VAL A 85 -6.10 -7.01 -14.80
CA VAL A 85 -4.63 -7.13 -14.78
C VAL A 85 -4.20 -8.52 -14.29
N VAL A 86 -4.78 -8.99 -13.19
CA VAL A 86 -4.47 -10.33 -12.66
C VAL A 86 -4.87 -11.42 -13.65
N SER A 87 -6.00 -11.28 -14.34
CA SER A 87 -6.42 -12.22 -15.38
C SER A 87 -5.42 -12.29 -16.54
N VAL A 88 -4.91 -11.16 -17.00
CA VAL A 88 -3.90 -11.10 -18.07
C VAL A 88 -2.59 -11.77 -17.63
N ILE A 89 -2.15 -11.50 -16.42
CA ILE A 89 -0.92 -12.10 -15.86
C ILE A 89 -1.09 -13.61 -15.69
N ALA A 90 -2.21 -14.06 -15.11
CA ALA A 90 -2.49 -15.47 -14.92
C ALA A 90 -2.61 -16.23 -16.25
N ALA A 91 -3.14 -15.63 -17.30
CA ALA A 91 -3.22 -16.23 -18.62
C ALA A 91 -1.83 -16.49 -19.23
N SER A 92 -0.83 -15.66 -18.95
CA SER A 92 0.55 -15.83 -19.42
C SER A 92 1.43 -16.70 -18.53
N GLU A 93 1.20 -16.69 -17.20
CA GLU A 93 2.06 -17.35 -16.22
C GLU A 93 1.44 -18.61 -15.58
N GLY A 94 0.14 -18.80 -15.75
CA GLY A 94 -0.62 -19.92 -15.19
C GLY A 94 -1.52 -19.50 -14.03
N TRP A 95 -2.64 -20.21 -13.89
CA TRP A 95 -3.67 -19.93 -12.89
C TRP A 95 -3.27 -20.31 -11.46
N GLN A 96 -2.20 -21.11 -11.28
CA GLN A 96 -1.60 -21.38 -9.98
C GLN A 96 -1.05 -20.12 -9.28
N LEU A 97 -0.97 -19.00 -9.98
CA LEU A 97 -0.60 -17.72 -9.40
C LEU A 97 -1.46 -17.37 -8.17
N PHE A 98 -2.76 -17.69 -8.21
CA PHE A 98 -3.68 -17.44 -7.11
C PHE A 98 -3.39 -18.31 -5.88
N ASP A 99 -2.92 -19.54 -6.10
CA ASP A 99 -2.56 -20.47 -5.03
C ASP A 99 -1.21 -20.12 -4.40
N GLU A 100 -0.24 -19.75 -5.23
CA GLU A 100 1.12 -19.42 -4.80
C GLU A 100 1.24 -18.03 -4.18
N ARG A 101 0.39 -17.09 -4.63
CA ARG A 101 0.41 -15.69 -4.21
C ARG A 101 -1.01 -15.17 -3.97
N PRO A 102 -1.67 -15.58 -2.89
CA PRO A 102 -3.05 -15.18 -2.61
C PRO A 102 -3.22 -13.67 -2.40
N SER A 103 -2.16 -12.96 -1.99
CA SER A 103 -2.18 -11.50 -1.82
C SER A 103 -2.07 -10.72 -3.14
N PHE A 104 -1.74 -11.37 -4.25
CA PHE A 104 -1.45 -10.69 -5.50
C PHE A 104 -2.64 -9.88 -6.06
N LEU A 105 -3.87 -10.35 -5.84
CA LEU A 105 -5.07 -9.61 -6.22
C LEU A 105 -5.18 -8.30 -5.41
N ASN A 106 -4.85 -8.33 -4.13
CA ASN A 106 -4.80 -7.12 -3.30
C ASN A 106 -3.68 -6.17 -3.74
N ASP A 107 -2.51 -6.70 -4.11
CA ASP A 107 -1.41 -5.88 -4.63
C ASP A 107 -1.81 -5.15 -5.92
N ALA A 108 -2.49 -5.85 -6.83
CA ALA A 108 -3.04 -5.24 -8.04
C ALA A 108 -4.08 -4.17 -7.71
N LEU A 109 -4.93 -4.39 -6.71
CA LEU A 109 -5.92 -3.43 -6.25
C LEU A 109 -5.26 -2.19 -5.62
N ILE A 110 -4.22 -2.36 -4.82
CA ILE A 110 -3.41 -1.26 -4.28
C ILE A 110 -2.80 -0.44 -5.42
N ALA A 111 -2.19 -1.10 -6.41
CA ALA A 111 -1.58 -0.43 -7.56
C ALA A 111 -2.61 0.39 -8.35
N ALA A 112 -3.77 -0.19 -8.66
CA ALA A 112 -4.84 0.48 -9.39
C ALA A 112 -5.40 1.68 -8.63
N SER A 113 -5.64 1.53 -7.32
CA SER A 113 -6.15 2.62 -6.49
C SER A 113 -5.13 3.75 -6.25
N CYS A 114 -3.86 3.41 -6.07
CA CYS A 114 -2.79 4.41 -6.02
C CYS A 114 -2.71 5.22 -7.31
N ARG A 115 -2.79 4.55 -8.45
CA ARG A 115 -2.78 5.22 -9.75
C ARG A 115 -3.92 6.22 -9.90
N GLU A 116 -5.15 5.81 -9.60
CA GLU A 116 -6.31 6.71 -9.75
C GLU A 116 -6.27 7.92 -8.82
N GLN A 117 -5.60 7.82 -7.68
CA GLN A 117 -5.42 8.90 -6.70
C GLN A 117 -4.15 9.73 -6.94
N GLY A 118 -3.32 9.35 -7.89
CA GLY A 118 -2.03 10.01 -8.13
C GLY A 118 -1.04 9.83 -6.98
N ILE A 119 -1.10 8.68 -6.30
CA ILE A 119 -0.27 8.33 -5.15
C ILE A 119 0.89 7.46 -5.59
N THR A 120 2.09 7.72 -5.06
CA THR A 120 3.27 6.86 -5.20
C THR A 120 3.32 5.89 -4.02
N LEU A 121 3.30 4.59 -4.32
CA LEU A 121 3.41 3.55 -3.30
C LEU A 121 4.86 3.36 -2.87
N ILE A 122 5.14 3.39 -1.58
CA ILE A 122 6.44 3.02 -1.01
C ILE A 122 6.36 1.56 -0.59
N THR A 123 7.20 0.73 -1.20
CA THR A 123 7.18 -0.73 -0.99
C THR A 123 8.56 -1.34 -1.16
N ARG A 124 8.80 -2.47 -0.49
CA ARG A 124 9.96 -3.36 -0.71
C ARG A 124 9.62 -4.55 -1.58
N ASP A 125 8.34 -4.74 -1.90
CA ASP A 125 7.87 -5.90 -2.66
C ASP A 125 8.16 -5.74 -4.16
N GLY A 126 8.92 -6.68 -4.71
CA GLY A 126 9.28 -6.71 -6.13
C GLY A 126 8.11 -6.94 -7.08
N ASP A 127 6.98 -7.45 -6.60
CA ASP A 127 5.78 -7.65 -7.42
C ASP A 127 5.20 -6.34 -7.96
N PHE A 128 5.40 -5.23 -7.26
CA PHE A 128 4.94 -3.92 -7.73
C PHE A 128 5.71 -3.41 -8.95
N LYS A 129 6.98 -3.80 -9.11
CA LYS A 129 7.73 -3.55 -10.35
C LYS A 129 7.03 -4.21 -11.55
N ARG A 130 6.59 -5.45 -11.39
CA ARG A 130 5.86 -6.19 -12.39
C ARG A 130 4.47 -5.58 -12.64
N LEU A 131 3.72 -5.27 -11.58
CA LEU A 131 2.42 -4.62 -11.69
C LEU A 131 2.49 -3.28 -12.42
N ALA A 132 3.56 -2.51 -12.26
CA ALA A 132 3.77 -1.25 -12.95
C ALA A 132 3.84 -1.39 -14.48
N THR A 133 4.17 -2.56 -15.00
CA THR A 133 4.15 -2.83 -16.44
C THR A 133 2.73 -3.02 -16.99
N PHE A 134 1.79 -3.44 -16.14
CA PHE A 134 0.39 -3.70 -16.52
C PHE A 134 -0.57 -2.58 -16.09
N VAL A 135 -0.29 -1.94 -14.97
CA VAL A 135 -1.09 -0.80 -14.47
C VAL A 135 -0.42 0.50 -14.95
N LYS A 136 -0.77 0.91 -16.15
CA LYS A 136 -0.15 2.07 -16.81
C LYS A 136 -0.38 3.35 -15.98
N GLY A 137 0.72 4.04 -15.68
CA GLY A 137 0.70 5.26 -14.87
C GLY A 137 0.80 5.02 -13.36
N PHE A 138 0.81 3.78 -12.88
CA PHE A 138 1.12 3.46 -11.50
C PHE A 138 2.58 3.77 -11.19
N ARG A 139 2.82 4.36 -10.02
CA ARG A 139 4.16 4.72 -9.53
C ARG A 139 4.43 4.07 -8.19
N TYR A 140 5.63 3.56 -8.03
CA TYR A 140 6.15 3.04 -6.77
C TYR A 140 7.57 3.54 -6.53
N ALA A 141 8.01 3.49 -5.28
CA ALA A 141 9.36 3.84 -4.87
C ALA A 141 9.84 2.88 -3.80
N LEU A 142 11.14 2.65 -3.78
CA LEU A 142 11.78 1.98 -2.65
C LEU A 142 11.85 2.93 -1.44
N PRO A 143 11.84 2.43 -0.20
CA PRO A 143 12.11 3.25 0.96
C PRO A 143 13.55 3.79 0.93
N TRP A 144 13.84 5.04 1.25
CA TRP A 144 12.86 6.05 1.55
C TRP A 144 13.06 7.20 0.56
N PRO A 145 12.05 7.58 -0.19
CA PRO A 145 12.22 8.69 -1.12
C PRO A 145 12.37 10.00 -0.35
N THR A 146 13.16 10.91 -0.92
CA THR A 146 13.19 12.28 -0.42
C THR A 146 11.88 12.96 -0.82
N PRO A 147 11.08 13.46 0.13
CA PRO A 147 9.89 14.21 -0.21
C PRO A 147 10.29 15.45 -1.00
N THR A 148 9.88 15.50 -2.27
CA THR A 148 10.04 16.73 -3.06
C THR A 148 8.95 17.71 -2.64
N ALA A 149 9.35 18.86 -2.10
CA ALA A 149 8.43 19.97 -1.99
C ALA A 149 7.97 20.32 -3.41
N ASN A 150 6.65 20.41 -3.63
CA ASN A 150 6.15 21.05 -4.84
C ASN A 150 6.62 22.51 -4.78
N ILE A 151 7.64 22.81 -5.54
CA ILE A 151 7.95 24.20 -5.88
C ILE A 151 6.79 24.62 -6.80
N GLN A 152 5.85 25.37 -6.24
CA GLN A 152 4.85 26.09 -7.01
C GLN A 152 5.54 27.22 -7.76
#